data_7d1788db99ffd111564c59cfbf3e40d8
#
_entry.id   7d1788db99ffd111564c59cfbf3e40d8
#
_cell.length_a   1.000
_cell.length_b   1.000
_cell.length_c   1.000
_cell.angle_alpha   90.00
_cell.angle_beta   90.00
_cell.angle_gamma   90.00
#
_symmetry.space_group_name_H-M   'P 1'
#
loop_
_entity.id
_entity.type
_entity.pdbx_description
1 polymer ?
#
loop_
_entity_poly.entity_id
_entity_poly.type
_entity_poly.pdbx_seq_one_letter_code
_entity_poly.pdbx_strand_id
1 'polypeptide(L)'
;LEIACKAIDGTILNPGDEFSFNKIVGERTKEKGYLGAIVYTDGGKSEAQEGGGICQVASTIYTCTLLADLEVTERAPHMYLVTYVEPGMDATIYWPNLDYKFKNSTDKPLRIDASVSGGYVHIKLVGTKQEHDYDHIKLRGVYASSTAWKTVAEVDGKKVAITIAKGAGVDANGNAIDLAVDASGNKYVLGGVTESEYTGYTINAYRDFIAADGSVMRSELLHTDQFKHRDRCY
;
A
#
# COMPACT_ATOMS: atom_id res chain seq x y z
N LEU A 1 -2.60 -11.77 -9.28
CA LEU A 1 -1.28 -12.03 -8.66
C LEU A 1 -0.46 -13.03 -9.49
N GLU A 2 -1.01 -14.19 -9.83
CA GLU A 2 -0.31 -15.29 -10.54
C GLU A 2 0.33 -14.85 -11.86
N ILE A 3 -0.38 -14.09 -12.70
CA ILE A 3 0.11 -13.61 -13.98
C ILE A 3 1.37 -12.75 -13.79
N ALA A 4 1.35 -11.83 -12.82
CA ALA A 4 2.49 -10.98 -12.52
C ALA A 4 3.67 -11.77 -11.94
N CYS A 5 3.42 -12.68 -11.00
CA CYS A 5 4.46 -13.55 -10.47
C CYS A 5 5.09 -14.39 -11.58
N LYS A 6 4.28 -14.99 -12.46
CA LYS A 6 4.78 -15.77 -13.60
C LYS A 6 5.62 -14.95 -14.59
N ALA A 7 5.29 -13.66 -14.78
CA ALA A 7 6.08 -12.77 -15.64
C ALA A 7 7.43 -12.42 -15.03
N ILE A 8 7.52 -12.37 -13.70
CA ILE A 8 8.72 -11.99 -12.93
C ILE A 8 9.61 -13.20 -12.63
N ASP A 9 8.99 -14.38 -12.48
CA ASP A 9 9.69 -15.61 -12.10
C ASP A 9 10.81 -15.96 -13.08
N GLY A 10 11.98 -16.32 -12.53
CA GLY A 10 13.16 -16.63 -13.31
C GLY A 10 13.92 -15.42 -13.86
N THR A 11 13.49 -14.17 -13.58
CA THR A 11 14.23 -12.98 -14.01
C THR A 11 15.64 -12.98 -13.42
N ILE A 12 16.66 -12.84 -14.30
CA ILE A 12 18.06 -12.74 -13.90
C ILE A 12 18.53 -11.29 -14.08
N LEU A 13 19.17 -10.76 -13.06
CA LEU A 13 19.80 -9.45 -13.06
C LEU A 13 21.31 -9.64 -12.89
N ASN A 14 22.12 -9.26 -13.88
CA ASN A 14 23.57 -9.20 -13.75
C ASN A 14 23.97 -8.01 -12.87
N PRO A 15 25.23 -7.95 -12.40
CA PRO A 15 25.74 -6.79 -11.71
C PRO A 15 25.49 -5.49 -12.46
N GLY A 16 24.83 -4.53 -11.79
CA GLY A 16 24.44 -3.24 -12.37
C GLY A 16 23.12 -3.21 -13.14
N ASP A 17 22.50 -4.35 -13.44
CA ASP A 17 21.18 -4.38 -14.10
C ASP A 17 20.09 -3.83 -13.18
N GLU A 18 19.13 -3.12 -13.79
CA GLU A 18 17.96 -2.57 -13.11
C GLU A 18 16.72 -3.41 -13.40
N PHE A 19 16.04 -3.84 -12.34
CA PHE A 19 14.68 -4.38 -12.40
C PHE A 19 13.68 -3.24 -12.53
N SER A 20 12.72 -3.36 -13.46
CA SER A 20 11.55 -2.49 -13.57
C SER A 20 10.30 -3.35 -13.61
N PHE A 21 9.43 -3.18 -12.63
CA PHE A 21 8.20 -3.96 -12.54
C PHE A 21 7.30 -3.75 -13.77
N ASN A 22 7.11 -2.49 -14.17
CA ASN A 22 6.28 -2.16 -15.32
C ASN A 22 6.87 -2.69 -16.64
N LYS A 23 8.19 -2.66 -16.80
CA LYS A 23 8.85 -3.18 -18.01
C LYS A 23 8.67 -4.68 -18.17
N ILE A 24 8.72 -5.44 -17.07
CA ILE A 24 8.63 -6.92 -17.10
C ILE A 24 7.18 -7.38 -17.19
N VAL A 25 6.29 -6.83 -16.38
CA VAL A 25 4.88 -7.25 -16.30
C VAL A 25 4.04 -6.61 -17.41
N GLY A 26 4.38 -5.38 -17.82
CA GLY A 26 3.68 -4.63 -18.86
C GLY A 26 2.31 -4.14 -18.41
N GLU A 27 1.52 -3.67 -19.37
CA GLU A 27 0.15 -3.21 -19.14
C GLU A 27 -0.76 -4.36 -18.67
N ARG A 28 -1.63 -4.07 -17.71
CA ARG A 28 -2.57 -5.02 -17.12
C ARG A 28 -3.93 -4.86 -17.77
N THR A 29 -4.24 -5.75 -18.70
CA THR A 29 -5.49 -5.71 -19.47
C THR A 29 -6.29 -7.01 -19.31
N LYS A 30 -7.59 -6.96 -19.61
CA LYS A 30 -8.48 -8.15 -19.59
C LYS A 30 -8.01 -9.24 -20.54
N GLU A 31 -7.50 -8.85 -21.72
CA GLU A 31 -7.00 -9.77 -22.74
C GLU A 31 -5.81 -10.58 -22.22
N LYS A 32 -5.03 -10.01 -21.30
CA LYS A 32 -3.94 -10.71 -20.58
C LYS A 32 -4.42 -11.53 -19.40
N GLY A 33 -5.74 -11.52 -19.09
CA GLY A 33 -6.35 -12.27 -18.01
C GLY A 33 -6.38 -11.54 -16.68
N TYR A 34 -6.06 -10.24 -16.63
CA TYR A 34 -6.19 -9.46 -15.39
C TYR A 34 -7.66 -9.19 -15.08
N LEU A 35 -8.04 -9.37 -13.82
CA LEU A 35 -9.37 -9.10 -13.32
C LEU A 35 -9.44 -7.68 -12.74
N GLY A 36 -10.63 -7.08 -12.80
CA GLY A 36 -10.91 -5.82 -12.12
C GLY A 36 -10.91 -6.00 -10.61
N ALA A 37 -10.32 -5.06 -9.90
CA ALA A 37 -10.46 -4.92 -8.46
C ALA A 37 -10.69 -3.48 -8.08
N ILE A 38 -11.24 -3.27 -6.89
CA ILE A 38 -11.48 -1.94 -6.36
C ILE A 38 -10.12 -1.29 -6.04
N VAL A 39 -9.85 -0.15 -6.66
CA VAL A 39 -8.72 0.73 -6.34
C VAL A 39 -9.25 2.06 -5.82
N TYR A 40 -8.51 2.70 -4.94
CA TYR A 40 -8.85 4.03 -4.43
C TYR A 40 -8.14 5.08 -5.28
N THR A 41 -8.93 5.95 -5.91
CA THR A 41 -8.44 7.08 -6.69
C THR A 41 -8.35 8.36 -5.85
N ASP A 42 -7.73 9.39 -6.40
CA ASP A 42 -7.68 10.71 -5.78
C ASP A 42 -9.12 11.24 -5.60
N GLY A 43 -9.48 11.66 -4.38
CA GLY A 43 -10.85 12.01 -4.01
C GLY A 43 -11.61 10.91 -3.25
N GLY A 44 -10.97 9.76 -2.97
CA GLY A 44 -11.54 8.70 -2.12
C GLY A 44 -12.58 7.82 -2.82
N LYS A 45 -12.86 8.04 -4.09
CA LYS A 45 -13.77 7.18 -4.86
C LYS A 45 -13.10 5.84 -5.11
N SER A 46 -13.86 4.78 -4.93
CA SER A 46 -13.44 3.44 -5.31
C SER A 46 -13.88 3.15 -6.74
N GLU A 47 -12.94 2.80 -7.59
CA GLU A 47 -13.21 2.42 -8.98
C GLU A 47 -12.71 1.01 -9.23
N ALA A 48 -13.45 0.25 -10.06
CA ALA A 48 -12.98 -1.04 -10.51
C ALA A 48 -11.94 -0.82 -11.61
N GLN A 49 -10.68 -1.12 -11.31
CA GLN A 49 -9.59 -1.07 -12.29
C GLN A 49 -8.97 -2.45 -12.47
N GLU A 50 -8.48 -2.71 -13.68
CA GLU A 50 -7.81 -3.96 -14.01
C GLU A 50 -6.44 -4.05 -13.33
N GLY A 51 -6.05 -5.25 -12.89
CA GLY A 51 -4.77 -5.48 -12.22
C GLY A 51 -4.80 -5.25 -10.70
N GLY A 52 -5.96 -5.34 -10.06
CA GLY A 52 -6.05 -5.33 -8.59
C GLY A 52 -5.17 -6.38 -7.93
N GLY A 53 -4.56 -6.01 -6.80
CA GLY A 53 -3.61 -6.83 -6.06
C GLY A 53 -2.16 -6.76 -6.59
N ILE A 54 -1.91 -6.15 -7.74
CA ILE A 54 -0.56 -6.10 -8.35
C ILE A 54 0.45 -5.37 -7.45
N CYS A 55 0.02 -4.36 -6.70
CA CYS A 55 0.85 -3.64 -5.75
C CYS A 55 1.34 -4.55 -4.60
N GLN A 56 0.59 -5.61 -4.27
CA GLN A 56 1.05 -6.59 -3.27
C GLN A 56 2.30 -7.34 -3.77
N VAL A 57 2.37 -7.69 -5.06
CA VAL A 57 3.57 -8.33 -5.63
C VAL A 57 4.75 -7.35 -5.60
N ALA A 58 4.54 -6.09 -6.02
CA ALA A 58 5.57 -5.07 -6.00
C ALA A 58 6.09 -4.79 -4.57
N SER A 59 5.19 -4.66 -3.59
CA SER A 59 5.54 -4.45 -2.18
C SER A 59 6.31 -5.64 -1.59
N THR A 60 5.97 -6.87 -1.99
CA THR A 60 6.69 -8.07 -1.55
C THR A 60 8.11 -8.09 -2.12
N ILE A 61 8.30 -7.72 -3.42
CA ILE A 61 9.63 -7.59 -4.01
C ILE A 61 10.42 -6.48 -3.31
N TYR A 62 9.78 -5.32 -3.06
CA TYR A 62 10.42 -4.21 -2.35
C TYR A 62 10.93 -4.63 -0.97
N THR A 63 10.12 -5.35 -0.19
CA THR A 63 10.55 -5.91 1.09
C THR A 63 11.77 -6.82 0.94
N CYS A 64 11.77 -7.72 -0.06
CA CYS A 64 12.92 -8.59 -0.35
C CYS A 64 14.16 -7.80 -0.75
N THR A 65 14.01 -6.74 -1.54
CA THR A 65 15.09 -5.85 -1.96
C THR A 65 15.77 -5.17 -0.77
N LEU A 66 14.96 -4.65 0.18
CA LEU A 66 15.48 -4.03 1.40
C LEU A 66 16.22 -5.03 2.31
N LEU A 67 15.68 -6.26 2.45
CA LEU A 67 16.29 -7.34 3.22
C LEU A 67 17.61 -7.85 2.61
N ALA A 68 17.75 -7.70 1.28
CA ALA A 68 18.98 -8.07 0.55
C ALA A 68 19.97 -6.93 0.41
N ASP A 69 19.74 -5.78 1.05
CA ASP A 69 20.58 -4.58 1.00
C ASP A 69 20.86 -4.08 -0.43
N LEU A 70 19.88 -4.21 -1.33
CA LEU A 70 19.99 -3.73 -2.70
C LEU A 70 19.52 -2.28 -2.85
N GLU A 71 20.03 -1.62 -3.89
CA GLU A 71 19.70 -0.22 -4.21
C GLU A 71 18.30 -0.10 -4.81
N VAL A 72 17.38 0.60 -4.13
CA VAL A 72 16.06 0.97 -4.66
C VAL A 72 16.18 2.26 -5.46
N THR A 73 15.81 2.23 -6.75
CA THR A 73 15.96 3.37 -7.65
C THR A 73 14.64 4.11 -7.91
N GLU A 74 13.49 3.44 -7.76
CA GLU A 74 12.16 4.07 -7.84
C GLU A 74 11.15 3.36 -6.95
N ARG A 75 10.43 4.13 -6.14
CA ARG A 75 9.34 3.62 -5.28
C ARG A 75 8.38 4.76 -4.93
N ALA A 76 7.09 4.48 -4.94
CA ALA A 76 6.06 5.38 -4.42
C ALA A 76 5.23 4.67 -3.34
N PRO A 77 4.86 5.33 -2.22
CA PRO A 77 3.94 4.78 -1.23
C PRO A 77 2.51 4.76 -1.76
N HIS A 78 1.63 3.97 -1.12
CA HIS A 78 0.19 4.07 -1.35
C HIS A 78 -0.36 5.35 -0.73
N MET A 79 -1.51 5.77 -1.25
CA MET A 79 -2.25 6.91 -0.70
C MET A 79 -2.78 6.60 0.71
N TYR A 80 -3.24 5.38 0.94
CA TYR A 80 -3.76 4.88 2.21
C TYR A 80 -2.89 3.72 2.70
N LEU A 81 -2.76 3.60 4.04
CA LEU A 81 -1.96 2.54 4.64
C LEU A 81 -2.52 1.16 4.24
N VAL A 82 -1.66 0.32 3.70
CA VAL A 82 -1.99 -1.07 3.36
C VAL A 82 -1.64 -2.00 4.52
N THR A 83 -2.25 -3.19 4.55
CA THR A 83 -2.15 -4.13 5.69
C THR A 83 -1.46 -5.45 5.33
N TYR A 84 -1.01 -5.62 4.10
CA TYR A 84 -0.40 -6.87 3.62
C TYR A 84 1.15 -6.88 3.70
N VAL A 85 1.75 -5.76 4.10
CA VAL A 85 3.18 -5.63 4.43
C VAL A 85 3.33 -4.80 5.71
N GLU A 86 4.53 -4.81 6.28
CA GLU A 86 4.89 -3.92 7.39
C GLU A 86 4.68 -2.45 6.99
N PRO A 87 4.15 -1.57 7.87
CA PRO A 87 3.95 -0.16 7.57
C PRO A 87 5.19 0.54 7.01
N GLY A 88 5.03 1.22 5.88
CA GLY A 88 6.13 1.86 5.15
C GLY A 88 6.93 0.93 4.24
N MET A 89 6.60 -0.38 4.17
CA MET A 89 7.26 -1.34 3.28
C MET A 89 6.43 -1.66 2.03
N ASP A 90 5.55 -0.75 1.65
CA ASP A 90 4.70 -0.87 0.47
C ASP A 90 5.32 -0.18 -0.76
N ALA A 91 4.92 -0.63 -1.95
CA ALA A 91 5.26 -0.02 -3.23
C ALA A 91 4.04 -0.01 -4.14
N THR A 92 3.67 1.18 -4.62
CA THR A 92 2.56 1.40 -5.54
C THR A 92 3.01 1.24 -6.98
N ILE A 93 2.22 0.52 -7.76
CA ILE A 93 2.38 0.38 -9.21
C ILE A 93 1.14 0.90 -9.91
N TYR A 94 1.33 1.77 -10.90
CA TYR A 94 0.26 2.24 -11.78
C TYR A 94 0.79 2.47 -13.20
N TRP A 95 0.30 1.68 -14.16
CA TRP A 95 0.75 1.77 -15.55
C TRP A 95 0.23 3.04 -16.24
N PRO A 96 1.08 3.73 -17.03
CA PRO A 96 2.54 3.54 -17.14
C PRO A 96 3.37 4.38 -16.15
N ASN A 97 2.71 5.14 -15.23
CA ASN A 97 3.25 6.33 -14.58
C ASN A 97 3.96 6.06 -13.24
N LEU A 98 3.57 5.00 -12.51
CA LEU A 98 4.22 4.64 -11.25
C LEU A 98 4.85 3.26 -11.38
N ASP A 99 6.14 3.18 -11.15
CA ASP A 99 6.92 1.95 -11.23
C ASP A 99 7.60 1.63 -9.90
N TYR A 100 7.99 0.38 -9.76
CA TYR A 100 8.93 -0.06 -8.75
C TYR A 100 10.20 -0.55 -9.42
N LYS A 101 11.34 0.04 -9.05
CA LYS A 101 12.64 -0.30 -9.62
C LYS A 101 13.69 -0.48 -8.54
N PHE A 102 14.58 -1.43 -8.77
CA PHE A 102 15.78 -1.62 -7.96
C PHE A 102 16.92 -2.12 -8.85
N LYS A 103 18.15 -1.93 -8.39
CA LYS A 103 19.36 -2.33 -9.09
C LYS A 103 20.02 -3.50 -8.37
N ASN A 104 20.55 -4.44 -9.13
CA ASN A 104 21.50 -5.39 -8.59
C ASN A 104 22.82 -4.67 -8.28
N SER A 105 22.94 -4.18 -7.05
CA SER A 105 24.12 -3.47 -6.57
C SER A 105 25.25 -4.40 -6.11
N THR A 106 25.10 -5.73 -6.27
CA THR A 106 26.13 -6.72 -5.95
C THR A 106 27.07 -6.97 -7.14
N ASP A 107 28.16 -7.68 -6.91
CA ASP A 107 29.14 -8.08 -7.92
C ASP A 107 28.83 -9.42 -8.62
N LYS A 108 27.68 -10.07 -8.28
CA LYS A 108 27.24 -11.37 -8.81
C LYS A 108 25.82 -11.29 -9.34
N PRO A 109 25.46 -12.16 -10.31
CA PRO A 109 24.08 -12.26 -10.75
C PRO A 109 23.14 -12.68 -9.63
N LEU A 110 21.90 -12.15 -9.67
CA LEU A 110 20.81 -12.61 -8.83
C LEU A 110 19.61 -13.03 -9.69
N ARG A 111 18.81 -13.96 -9.19
CA ARG A 111 17.57 -14.44 -9.81
C ARG A 111 16.41 -14.15 -8.88
N ILE A 112 15.28 -13.76 -9.47
CA ILE A 112 14.01 -13.60 -8.77
C ILE A 112 13.19 -14.87 -8.96
N ASP A 113 12.81 -15.56 -7.89
CA ASP A 113 11.82 -16.62 -7.91
C ASP A 113 10.51 -16.06 -7.35
N ALA A 114 9.42 -16.17 -8.12
CA ALA A 114 8.13 -15.59 -7.80
C ALA A 114 7.00 -16.59 -8.00
N SER A 115 6.15 -16.79 -7.01
CA SER A 115 4.99 -17.69 -7.09
C SER A 115 3.85 -17.24 -6.20
N VAL A 116 2.66 -17.81 -6.45
CA VAL A 116 1.48 -17.69 -5.59
C VAL A 116 1.04 -19.06 -5.16
N SER A 117 0.90 -19.30 -3.87
CA SER A 117 0.37 -20.56 -3.33
C SER A 117 -0.29 -20.34 -1.98
N GLY A 118 -1.35 -21.09 -1.68
CA GLY A 118 -2.07 -21.00 -0.41
C GLY A 118 -2.66 -19.63 -0.11
N GLY A 119 -2.91 -18.78 -1.13
CA GLY A 119 -3.37 -17.40 -0.97
C GLY A 119 -2.27 -16.40 -0.68
N TYR A 120 -1.00 -16.80 -0.72
CA TYR A 120 0.16 -15.95 -0.45
C TYR A 120 1.02 -15.74 -1.69
N VAL A 121 1.63 -14.54 -1.78
CA VAL A 121 2.70 -14.24 -2.72
C VAL A 121 4.03 -14.65 -2.09
N HIS A 122 4.82 -15.42 -2.83
CA HIS A 122 6.16 -15.85 -2.41
C HIS A 122 7.19 -15.27 -3.36
N ILE A 123 8.12 -14.50 -2.81
CA ILE A 123 9.24 -13.92 -3.55
C ILE A 123 10.54 -14.35 -2.87
N LYS A 124 11.53 -14.72 -3.68
CA LYS A 124 12.90 -14.96 -3.24
C LYS A 124 13.86 -14.26 -4.20
N LEU A 125 14.86 -13.58 -3.64
CA LEU A 125 16.04 -13.13 -4.35
C LEU A 125 17.14 -14.16 -4.12
N VAL A 126 17.55 -14.87 -5.16
CA VAL A 126 18.52 -15.95 -5.11
C VAL A 126 19.81 -15.49 -5.76
N GLY A 127 20.88 -15.44 -5.00
CA GLY A 127 22.18 -14.95 -5.44
C GLY A 127 23.31 -15.49 -4.58
N THR A 128 24.51 -14.99 -4.80
CA THR A 128 25.68 -15.29 -3.95
C THR A 128 25.61 -14.47 -2.68
N LYS A 129 25.70 -15.13 -1.52
CA LYS A 129 25.75 -14.43 -0.23
C LYS A 129 26.98 -13.50 -0.22
N GLN A 130 26.73 -12.23 0.05
CA GLN A 130 27.78 -11.23 0.25
C GLN A 130 28.32 -11.33 1.69
N GLU A 131 29.55 -10.94 1.88
CA GLU A 131 30.12 -10.77 3.23
C GLU A 131 29.71 -9.41 3.78
N HIS A 132 29.12 -9.42 4.97
CA HIS A 132 28.66 -8.23 5.67
C HIS A 132 29.18 -8.24 7.10
N ASP A 133 29.25 -7.05 7.71
CA ASP A 133 29.59 -6.86 9.13
C ASP A 133 28.39 -7.16 10.05
N TYR A 134 27.21 -7.49 9.50
CA TYR A 134 25.97 -7.84 10.18
C TYR A 134 25.51 -9.26 9.83
N ASP A 135 24.65 -9.84 10.66
CA ASP A 135 24.07 -11.17 10.43
C ASP A 135 22.87 -11.12 9.49
N HIS A 136 21.92 -10.22 9.81
CA HIS A 136 20.72 -10.03 9.00
C HIS A 136 20.16 -8.60 9.15
N ILE A 137 19.19 -8.29 8.28
CA ILE A 137 18.44 -7.03 8.29
C ILE A 137 17.06 -7.27 8.84
N LYS A 138 16.58 -6.35 9.69
CA LYS A 138 15.20 -6.27 10.15
C LYS A 138 14.58 -4.96 9.70
N LEU A 139 13.37 -5.05 9.12
CA LEU A 139 12.59 -3.88 8.71
C LEU A 139 11.55 -3.54 9.79
N ARG A 140 11.30 -2.26 9.99
CA ARG A 140 10.26 -1.79 10.89
C ARG A 140 9.68 -0.45 10.46
N GLY A 141 8.36 -0.32 10.58
CA GLY A 141 7.65 0.96 10.46
C GLY A 141 7.34 1.56 11.83
N VAL A 142 7.65 2.83 12.00
CA VAL A 142 7.39 3.56 13.25
C VAL A 142 6.35 4.64 12.98
N TYR A 143 5.22 4.56 13.68
CA TYR A 143 4.17 5.56 13.62
C TYR A 143 4.66 6.87 14.29
N ALA A 144 4.92 7.90 13.49
CA ALA A 144 5.37 9.20 13.96
C ALA A 144 4.18 10.11 14.33
N SER A 145 3.08 10.03 13.58
CA SER A 145 1.83 10.74 13.87
C SER A 145 0.63 10.04 13.25
N SER A 146 -0.58 10.43 13.68
CA SER A 146 -1.84 10.00 13.09
C SER A 146 -2.78 11.18 12.88
N THR A 147 -3.63 11.09 11.83
CA THR A 147 -4.72 12.04 11.58
C THR A 147 -6.03 11.28 11.62
N ALA A 148 -6.87 11.60 12.61
CA ALA A 148 -8.18 10.99 12.75
C ALA A 148 -9.11 11.43 11.60
N TRP A 149 -9.96 10.50 11.16
CA TRP A 149 -11.06 10.78 10.26
C TRP A 149 -12.24 11.46 10.99
N LYS A 150 -13.13 12.09 10.23
CA LYS A 150 -14.36 12.71 10.72
C LYS A 150 -15.58 12.06 10.08
N THR A 151 -16.73 12.20 10.71
CA THR A 151 -18.02 11.87 10.10
C THR A 151 -18.49 13.09 9.32
N VAL A 152 -18.78 12.91 8.03
CA VAL A 152 -19.25 13.97 7.14
C VAL A 152 -20.49 13.51 6.37
N ALA A 153 -21.31 14.47 5.89
CA ALA A 153 -22.36 14.22 4.90
C ALA A 153 -22.09 15.10 3.68
N GLU A 154 -22.50 14.63 2.51
CA GLU A 154 -22.48 15.44 1.31
C GLU A 154 -23.77 16.25 1.22
N VAL A 155 -23.67 17.59 1.34
CA VAL A 155 -24.77 18.54 1.25
C VAL A 155 -24.45 19.53 0.14
N ASP A 156 -25.27 19.61 -0.89
CA ASP A 156 -25.09 20.50 -2.06
C ASP A 156 -23.68 20.38 -2.69
N GLY A 157 -23.16 19.14 -2.82
CA GLY A 157 -21.85 18.85 -3.40
C GLY A 157 -20.65 19.21 -2.50
N LYS A 158 -20.89 19.47 -1.21
CA LYS A 158 -19.83 19.78 -0.24
C LYS A 158 -19.87 18.81 0.93
N LYS A 159 -18.71 18.36 1.39
CA LYS A 159 -18.57 17.55 2.60
C LYS A 159 -18.66 18.46 3.82
N VAL A 160 -19.71 18.25 4.64
CA VAL A 160 -19.98 18.99 5.88
C VAL A 160 -19.79 18.06 7.07
N ALA A 161 -19.02 18.47 8.07
CA ALA A 161 -18.86 17.71 9.31
C ALA A 161 -20.19 17.59 10.05
N ILE A 162 -20.53 16.38 10.46
CA ILE A 162 -21.81 16.06 11.13
C ILE A 162 -21.60 15.24 12.39
N THR A 163 -22.60 15.26 13.25
CA THR A 163 -22.84 14.26 14.31
C THR A 163 -24.09 13.45 13.97
N ILE A 164 -24.14 12.19 14.40
CA ILE A 164 -25.30 11.34 14.18
C ILE A 164 -26.20 11.39 15.42
N ALA A 165 -27.41 11.91 15.24
CA ALA A 165 -28.47 11.89 16.24
C ALA A 165 -29.37 10.66 16.00
N LYS A 166 -29.14 9.59 16.76
CA LYS A 166 -29.86 8.32 16.62
C LYS A 166 -31.33 8.46 17.01
N GLY A 167 -32.21 7.96 16.10
CA GLY A 167 -33.65 7.96 16.33
C GLY A 167 -34.27 9.35 16.44
N ALA A 168 -33.60 10.42 16.03
CA ALA A 168 -34.03 11.81 16.21
C ALA A 168 -35.03 12.29 15.14
N GLY A 169 -35.31 11.49 14.11
CA GLY A 169 -36.29 11.74 13.09
C GLY A 169 -37.33 10.64 12.98
N VAL A 170 -38.34 10.84 12.13
CA VAL A 170 -39.32 9.82 11.75
C VAL A 170 -39.45 9.79 10.23
N ASP A 171 -39.58 8.61 9.65
CA ASP A 171 -39.88 8.45 8.21
C ASP A 171 -41.37 8.69 7.90
N ALA A 172 -41.75 8.59 6.63
CA ALA A 172 -43.13 8.75 6.18
C ALA A 172 -44.10 7.70 6.76
N ASN A 173 -43.57 6.58 7.32
CA ASN A 173 -44.35 5.51 7.92
C ASN A 173 -44.38 5.61 9.45
N GLY A 174 -43.74 6.65 10.04
CA GLY A 174 -43.67 6.87 11.48
C GLY A 174 -42.55 6.08 12.20
N ASN A 175 -41.65 5.43 11.46
CA ASN A 175 -40.53 4.73 12.05
C ASN A 175 -39.40 5.71 12.44
N ALA A 176 -38.72 5.43 13.54
CA ALA A 176 -37.55 6.22 13.97
C ALA A 176 -36.43 6.09 12.96
N ILE A 177 -35.82 7.21 12.57
CA ILE A 177 -34.64 7.29 11.68
C ILE A 177 -33.54 8.13 12.32
N ASP A 178 -32.31 7.86 11.92
CA ASP A 178 -31.16 8.65 12.32
C ASP A 178 -31.05 9.93 11.50
N LEU A 179 -30.65 11.02 12.14
CA LEU A 179 -30.41 12.30 11.48
C LEU A 179 -28.92 12.68 11.57
N ALA A 180 -28.40 13.26 10.49
CA ALA A 180 -27.15 13.99 10.50
C ALA A 180 -27.41 15.42 11.00
N VAL A 181 -26.58 15.92 11.90
CA VAL A 181 -26.67 17.28 12.44
C VAL A 181 -25.33 17.98 12.23
N ASP A 182 -25.33 19.11 11.51
CA ASP A 182 -24.15 19.92 11.31
C ASP A 182 -23.85 20.84 12.50
N ALA A 183 -22.70 21.56 12.45
CA ALA A 183 -22.30 22.48 13.51
C ALA A 183 -23.24 23.68 13.70
N SER A 184 -24.08 23.99 12.70
CA SER A 184 -25.11 25.06 12.74
C SER A 184 -26.44 24.54 13.28
N GLY A 185 -26.56 23.24 13.55
CA GLY A 185 -27.79 22.60 14.01
C GLY A 185 -28.77 22.20 12.91
N ASN A 186 -28.38 22.34 11.63
CA ASN A 186 -29.22 21.87 10.52
C ASN A 186 -29.27 20.34 10.55
N LYS A 187 -30.46 19.81 10.24
CA LYS A 187 -30.73 18.38 10.28
C LYS A 187 -30.99 17.83 8.88
N TYR A 188 -30.35 16.71 8.59
CA TYR A 188 -30.48 16.00 7.32
C TYR A 188 -30.86 14.55 7.58
N VAL A 189 -31.65 13.95 6.70
CA VAL A 189 -31.87 12.49 6.77
C VAL A 189 -30.57 11.77 6.49
N LEU A 190 -30.15 10.88 7.41
CA LEU A 190 -28.92 10.12 7.26
C LEU A 190 -29.11 9.04 6.21
N GLY A 191 -28.33 9.10 5.13
CA GLY A 191 -28.27 8.07 4.09
C GLY A 191 -27.41 6.86 4.50
N GLY A 192 -27.13 6.00 3.54
CA GLY A 192 -26.12 4.95 3.71
C GLY A 192 -24.71 5.53 3.65
N VAL A 193 -23.73 4.76 4.16
CA VAL A 193 -22.30 5.12 4.02
C VAL A 193 -21.91 5.06 2.56
N THR A 194 -21.44 6.17 2.01
CA THR A 194 -20.98 6.31 0.63
C THR A 194 -19.46 6.13 0.52
N GLU A 195 -18.72 6.56 1.55
CA GLU A 195 -17.26 6.37 1.67
C GLU A 195 -16.92 5.86 3.07
N SER A 196 -16.14 4.79 3.14
CA SER A 196 -15.60 4.29 4.42
C SER A 196 -14.39 5.10 4.87
N GLU A 197 -14.22 5.19 6.17
CA GLU A 197 -13.14 5.94 6.80
C GLU A 197 -11.78 5.26 6.73
N TYR A 198 -10.72 6.10 6.76
CA TYR A 198 -9.33 5.69 7.01
C TYR A 198 -8.64 6.70 7.92
N THR A 199 -7.92 6.20 8.91
CA THR A 199 -6.99 7.02 9.69
C THR A 199 -5.75 7.29 8.87
N GLY A 200 -5.33 8.54 8.78
CA GLY A 200 -4.06 8.91 8.17
C GLY A 200 -2.91 8.67 9.13
N TYR A 201 -1.73 8.40 8.58
CA TYR A 201 -0.52 8.15 9.36
C TYR A 201 0.70 8.78 8.70
N THR A 202 1.64 9.22 9.52
CA THR A 202 3.03 9.43 9.11
C THR A 202 3.85 8.27 9.65
N ILE A 203 4.54 7.56 8.76
CA ILE A 203 5.35 6.38 9.09
C ILE A 203 6.80 6.65 8.73
N ASN A 204 7.69 6.47 9.70
CA ASN A 204 9.12 6.40 9.47
C ASN A 204 9.52 4.94 9.25
N ALA A 205 10.02 4.62 8.07
CA ALA A 205 10.47 3.28 7.69
C ALA A 205 11.97 3.14 7.97
N TYR A 206 12.33 2.13 8.73
CA TYR A 206 13.73 1.87 9.12
C TYR A 206 14.21 0.50 8.65
N ARG A 207 15.49 0.44 8.40
CA ARG A 207 16.28 -0.77 8.20
C ARG A 207 17.30 -0.87 9.35
N ASP A 208 17.17 -1.92 10.15
CA ASP A 208 18.05 -2.21 11.27
C ASP A 208 19.00 -3.35 10.88
N PHE A 209 20.29 -3.15 11.04
CA PHE A 209 21.33 -4.14 10.80
C PHE A 209 21.64 -4.86 12.11
N ILE A 210 21.45 -6.16 12.13
CA ILE A 210 21.44 -6.97 13.34
C ILE A 210 22.72 -7.81 13.40
N ALA A 211 23.42 -7.78 14.53
CA ALA A 211 24.57 -8.63 14.80
C ALA A 211 24.15 -10.08 15.10
N ALA A 212 25.10 -11.00 15.07
CA ALA A 212 24.88 -12.43 15.35
C ALA A 212 24.35 -12.72 16.76
N ASP A 213 24.56 -11.82 17.72
CA ASP A 213 24.01 -11.90 19.08
C ASP A 213 22.57 -11.31 19.20
N GLY A 214 22.01 -10.82 18.10
CA GLY A 214 20.68 -10.21 18.02
C GLY A 214 20.65 -8.73 18.39
N SER A 215 21.78 -8.11 18.71
CA SER A 215 21.83 -6.67 18.99
C SER A 215 21.72 -5.84 17.70
N VAL A 216 21.13 -4.62 17.81
CA VAL A 216 21.08 -3.67 16.70
C VAL A 216 22.42 -2.96 16.60
N MET A 217 23.15 -3.16 15.51
CA MET A 217 24.43 -2.49 15.24
C MET A 217 24.24 -1.05 14.76
N ARG A 218 23.31 -0.88 13.81
CA ARG A 218 22.93 0.44 13.26
C ARG A 218 21.51 0.41 12.75
N SER A 219 20.87 1.58 12.72
CA SER A 219 19.55 1.80 12.13
C SER A 219 19.64 2.87 11.06
N GLU A 220 19.04 2.65 9.93
CA GLU A 220 18.94 3.62 8.84
C GLU A 220 17.48 4.00 8.61
N LEU A 221 17.18 5.31 8.56
CA LEU A 221 15.90 5.81 8.10
C LEU A 221 15.89 5.71 6.58
N LEU A 222 15.04 4.86 6.03
CA LEU A 222 14.88 4.70 4.59
C LEU A 222 14.10 5.87 3.99
N HIS A 223 12.95 6.18 4.58
CA HIS A 223 12.06 7.27 4.16
C HIS A 223 10.99 7.53 5.22
N THR A 224 10.25 8.63 5.03
CA THR A 224 9.05 8.97 5.79
C THR A 224 7.89 9.07 4.83
N ASP A 225 6.87 8.23 5.02
CA ASP A 225 5.66 8.22 4.21
C ASP A 225 4.50 8.89 4.92
N GLN A 226 3.65 9.57 4.15
CA GLN A 226 2.42 10.18 4.62
C GLN A 226 1.23 9.49 3.96
N PHE A 227 0.49 8.70 4.74
CA PHE A 227 -0.77 8.07 4.32
C PHE A 227 -1.94 9.00 4.64
N LYS A 228 -2.78 9.28 3.63
CA LYS A 228 -3.92 10.18 3.80
C LYS A 228 -4.97 9.57 4.74
N HIS A 229 -5.67 10.42 5.50
CA HIS A 229 -6.94 10.05 6.11
C HIS A 229 -8.06 10.18 5.08
N ARG A 230 -9.16 9.48 5.32
CA ARG A 230 -10.41 9.66 4.60
C ARG A 230 -11.57 9.70 5.59
N ASP A 231 -12.41 10.71 5.46
CA ASP A 231 -13.58 10.88 6.30
C ASP A 231 -14.66 9.84 5.95
N ARG A 232 -15.45 9.43 6.96
CA ARG A 232 -16.62 8.60 6.75
C ARG A 232 -17.74 9.47 6.20
N CYS A 233 -18.16 9.23 4.96
CA CYS A 233 -19.18 10.01 4.28
C CYS A 233 -20.53 9.25 4.24
N TYR A 234 -21.60 10.00 4.51
CA TYR A 234 -23.00 9.57 4.42
C TYR A 234 -23.73 10.36 3.34
#